data_ff36c0f0c229f602596b63fdd663b584
#
_entry.id   ff36c0f0c229f602596b63fdd663b584
#
_cell.length_a   1.000
_cell.length_b   1.000
_cell.length_c   1.000
_cell.angle_alpha   90.00
_cell.angle_beta   90.00
_cell.angle_gamma   90.00
#
_symmetry.space_group_name_H-M   'P 1'
#
loop_
_entity.id
_entity.type
_entity.pdbx_description
1 polymer ?
#
loop_
_entity_poly.entity_id
_entity_poly.type
_entity_poly.pdbx_seq_one_letter_code
_entity_poly.pdbx_strand_id
1 'polypeptide(L)'
;MNSRIMNIARARNGILEWIRVNKPDVDYFIMMDSNSYSCQGDIRPEILGKYLTDKYTKDWDSLSFARIPYYDLWAYSDNAIQLGCWTYPTRLMRYVRSGITAYTYQNVIEKHINNTIFNKKNEDESVAVDSAFCGFAIYKTKVFINHEYLGYLDPSLFDKNKLVQNLRRFPPLQPDGRPVNIQGKLVDCEHRAFHLAAKKYSNARIMVAKDQLFGPFQTT
;
A
#
# COMPACT_ATOMS: atom_id res chain seq x y z
N MET A 1 -19.07 10.07 2.51
CA MET A 1 -17.89 9.41 1.92
C MET A 1 -16.74 10.39 1.96
N ASN A 2 -15.55 9.98 2.37
CA ASN A 2 -14.41 10.91 2.51
C ASN A 2 -14.00 11.42 1.11
N SER A 3 -14.30 12.65 0.81
CA SER A 3 -14.04 13.29 -0.48
C SER A 3 -12.54 13.33 -0.84
N ARG A 4 -11.65 13.39 0.18
CA ARG A 4 -10.20 13.47 -0.02
C ARG A 4 -9.66 12.23 -0.74
N ILE A 5 -9.94 11.02 -0.27
CA ILE A 5 -9.42 9.78 -0.86
C ILE A 5 -9.96 9.58 -2.28
N MET A 6 -11.25 9.86 -2.48
CA MET A 6 -11.85 9.81 -3.83
C MET A 6 -11.20 10.81 -4.79
N ASN A 7 -10.83 12.00 -4.29
CA ASN A 7 -10.14 13.00 -5.10
C ASN A 7 -8.71 12.58 -5.44
N ILE A 8 -7.99 11.95 -4.48
CA ILE A 8 -6.65 11.40 -4.74
C ILE A 8 -6.73 10.28 -5.78
N ALA A 9 -7.65 9.32 -5.61
CA ALA A 9 -7.85 8.24 -6.58
C ALA A 9 -8.16 8.79 -7.99
N ARG A 10 -9.05 9.79 -8.07
CA ARG A 10 -9.39 10.44 -9.36
C ARG A 10 -8.18 11.14 -9.99
N ALA A 11 -7.39 11.88 -9.20
CA ALA A 11 -6.19 12.55 -9.68
C ALA A 11 -5.15 11.55 -10.23
N ARG A 12 -4.90 10.45 -9.52
CA ARG A 12 -4.00 9.38 -9.97
C ARG A 12 -4.50 8.67 -11.22
N ASN A 13 -5.81 8.41 -11.32
CA ASN A 13 -6.40 7.86 -12.54
C ASN A 13 -6.26 8.83 -13.73
N GLY A 14 -6.37 10.15 -13.50
CA GLY A 14 -6.10 11.16 -14.51
C GLY A 14 -4.65 11.12 -15.00
N ILE A 15 -3.67 10.87 -14.12
CA ILE A 15 -2.26 10.68 -14.50
C ILE A 15 -2.11 9.42 -15.36
N LEU A 16 -2.73 8.29 -14.96
CA LEU A 16 -2.68 7.04 -15.73
C LEU A 16 -3.28 7.23 -17.13
N GLU A 17 -4.40 7.93 -17.23
CA GLU A 17 -5.04 8.24 -18.53
C GLU A 17 -4.12 9.10 -19.39
N TRP A 18 -3.50 10.12 -18.81
CA TRP A 18 -2.55 10.96 -19.54
C TRP A 18 -1.35 10.16 -20.06
N ILE A 19 -0.78 9.25 -19.24
CA ILE A 19 0.31 8.36 -19.67
C ILE A 19 -0.16 7.45 -20.81
N ARG A 20 -1.33 6.84 -20.68
CA ARG A 20 -1.90 5.94 -21.70
C ARG A 20 -2.04 6.63 -23.07
N VAL A 21 -2.45 7.88 -23.07
CA VAL A 21 -2.67 8.64 -24.31
C VAL A 21 -1.38 9.23 -24.87
N ASN A 22 -0.50 9.77 -24.01
CA ASN A 22 0.63 10.61 -24.46
C ASN A 22 1.98 9.90 -24.41
N LYS A 23 2.09 8.81 -23.64
CA LYS A 23 3.33 8.07 -23.41
C LYS A 23 3.08 6.55 -23.34
N PRO A 24 2.41 5.94 -24.34
CA PRO A 24 2.03 4.53 -24.28
C PRO A 24 3.23 3.56 -24.27
N ASP A 25 4.38 4.00 -24.81
CA ASP A 25 5.57 3.16 -25.03
C ASP A 25 6.60 3.26 -23.89
N VAL A 26 6.32 3.99 -22.78
CA VAL A 26 7.26 4.02 -21.66
C VAL A 26 7.22 2.71 -20.89
N ASP A 27 8.38 2.16 -20.55
CA ASP A 27 8.50 0.90 -19.82
C ASP A 27 8.02 1.03 -18.36
N TYR A 28 8.28 2.20 -17.76
CA TYR A 28 7.99 2.46 -16.35
C TYR A 28 7.34 3.83 -16.15
N PHE A 29 6.50 3.91 -15.13
CA PHE A 29 6.08 5.19 -14.58
C PHE A 29 6.28 5.23 -13.08
N ILE A 30 6.40 6.43 -12.55
CA ILE A 30 6.55 6.68 -11.12
C ILE A 30 5.29 7.36 -10.60
N MET A 31 4.79 6.86 -9.47
CA MET A 31 3.80 7.58 -8.67
C MET A 31 4.46 8.04 -7.39
N MET A 32 4.37 9.33 -7.10
CA MET A 32 5.01 9.94 -5.94
C MET A 32 4.05 10.91 -5.24
N ASP A 33 4.06 10.90 -3.92
CA ASP A 33 3.41 11.92 -3.11
C ASP A 33 4.29 13.15 -3.02
N SER A 34 3.72 14.34 -3.23
CA SER A 34 4.43 15.62 -3.12
C SER A 34 4.38 16.23 -1.73
N ASN A 35 4.24 15.41 -0.68
CA ASN A 35 4.19 15.89 0.70
C ASN A 35 5.55 15.75 1.40
N SER A 36 5.76 16.59 2.43
CA SER A 36 7.03 16.64 3.17
C SER A 36 7.31 15.42 4.05
N TYR A 37 6.37 14.50 4.20
CA TYR A 37 6.56 13.31 5.04
C TYR A 37 7.07 12.11 4.27
N SER A 38 6.60 11.90 3.06
CA SER A 38 6.87 10.68 2.30
C SER A 38 8.11 10.77 1.43
N CYS A 39 8.37 11.91 0.81
CA CYS A 39 9.45 12.10 -0.17
C CYS A 39 10.39 13.24 0.23
N GLN A 40 10.64 13.41 1.52
CA GLN A 40 11.57 14.43 2.03
C GLN A 40 13.02 13.92 1.96
N GLY A 41 13.93 14.83 1.59
CA GLY A 41 15.35 14.56 1.41
C GLY A 41 15.70 14.37 -0.07
N ASP A 42 17.00 14.20 -0.34
CA ASP A 42 17.48 13.98 -1.68
C ASP A 42 17.26 12.54 -2.13
N ILE A 43 16.81 12.38 -3.35
CA ILE A 43 16.74 11.05 -3.98
C ILE A 43 18.16 10.53 -4.15
N ARG A 44 18.36 9.25 -3.86
CA ARG A 44 19.60 8.51 -4.07
C ARG A 44 19.55 7.79 -5.42
N PRO A 45 20.13 8.36 -6.48
CA PRO A 45 20.03 7.80 -7.83
C PRO A 45 20.65 6.41 -7.94
N GLU A 46 21.68 6.13 -7.14
CA GLU A 46 22.36 4.84 -7.10
C GLU A 46 21.43 3.71 -6.61
N ILE A 47 20.53 4.01 -5.65
CA ILE A 47 19.51 3.05 -5.20
C ILE A 47 18.49 2.81 -6.29
N LEU A 48 18.01 3.86 -6.92
CA LEU A 48 17.06 3.75 -8.02
C LEU A 48 17.66 2.96 -9.18
N GLY A 49 18.89 3.32 -9.58
CA GLY A 49 19.66 2.64 -10.63
C GLY A 49 19.86 1.15 -10.36
N LYS A 50 20.18 0.78 -9.11
CA LYS A 50 20.31 -0.63 -8.68
C LYS A 50 19.09 -1.47 -9.07
N TYR A 51 17.89 -1.01 -8.69
CA TYR A 51 16.65 -1.75 -8.90
C TYR A 51 16.12 -1.70 -10.35
N LEU A 52 16.66 -0.81 -11.19
CA LEU A 52 16.35 -0.74 -12.61
C LEU A 52 17.30 -1.57 -13.49
N THR A 53 18.25 -2.30 -12.89
CA THR A 53 19.10 -3.23 -13.65
C THR A 53 18.36 -4.54 -13.96
N ASP A 54 18.78 -5.26 -14.99
CA ASP A 54 18.22 -6.55 -15.42
C ASP A 54 18.21 -7.60 -14.29
N LYS A 55 19.15 -7.49 -13.36
CA LYS A 55 19.22 -8.37 -12.21
C LYS A 55 17.96 -8.30 -11.36
N TYR A 56 17.42 -7.09 -11.14
CA TYR A 56 16.31 -6.84 -10.22
C TYR A 56 14.95 -6.65 -10.90
N THR A 57 14.95 -6.08 -12.11
CA THR A 57 13.68 -5.76 -12.82
C THR A 57 12.83 -7.00 -13.11
N LYS A 58 13.44 -8.19 -13.18
CA LYS A 58 12.70 -9.46 -13.35
C LYS A 58 11.92 -9.88 -12.09
N ASP A 59 12.22 -9.33 -10.92
CA ASP A 59 11.67 -9.80 -9.65
C ASP A 59 10.46 -8.99 -9.17
N TRP A 60 10.17 -7.85 -9.78
CA TRP A 60 9.05 -6.98 -9.42
C TRP A 60 8.31 -6.43 -10.64
N ASP A 61 7.06 -6.08 -10.45
CA ASP A 61 6.25 -5.35 -11.41
C ASP A 61 5.78 -3.99 -10.82
N SER A 62 5.71 -3.90 -9.47
CA SER A 62 5.68 -2.66 -8.70
C SER A 62 6.72 -2.73 -7.60
N LEU A 63 7.48 -1.65 -7.42
CA LEU A 63 8.49 -1.51 -6.38
C LEU A 63 8.29 -0.21 -5.63
N SER A 64 7.96 -0.29 -4.34
CA SER A 64 8.00 0.82 -3.41
C SER A 64 9.24 0.74 -2.53
N PHE A 65 9.65 1.86 -1.92
CA PHE A 65 10.85 1.94 -1.11
C PHE A 65 10.48 2.15 0.36
N ALA A 66 10.96 1.28 1.22
CA ALA A 66 10.70 1.40 2.64
C ALA A 66 11.36 2.66 3.22
N ARG A 67 10.72 3.23 4.22
CA ARG A 67 11.23 4.35 5.01
C ARG A 67 11.11 4.03 6.50
N ILE A 68 12.01 4.51 7.29
CA ILE A 68 11.99 4.34 8.76
C ILE A 68 11.66 5.70 9.40
N PRO A 69 10.55 5.80 10.16
CA PRO A 69 9.47 4.80 10.30
C PRO A 69 8.71 4.58 8.99
N TYR A 70 8.06 3.41 8.85
CA TYR A 70 7.28 3.12 7.64
C TYR A 70 6.10 4.10 7.55
N TYR A 71 6.01 4.80 6.41
CA TYR A 71 5.10 5.94 6.30
C TYR A 71 3.63 5.54 6.09
N ASP A 72 3.34 4.77 5.04
CA ASP A 72 1.98 4.51 4.61
C ASP A 72 1.47 3.14 5.08
N LEU A 73 1.18 3.06 6.38
CA LEU A 73 0.58 1.88 6.99
C LEU A 73 -0.78 1.52 6.39
N TRP A 74 -1.47 2.50 5.82
CA TRP A 74 -2.79 2.28 5.23
C TRP A 74 -2.71 1.55 3.88
N ALA A 75 -1.69 1.84 3.08
CA ALA A 75 -1.46 1.15 1.81
C ALA A 75 -0.94 -0.28 1.99
N TYR A 76 -0.37 -0.61 3.16
CA TYR A 76 0.26 -1.90 3.38
C TYR A 76 -0.75 -3.03 3.52
N SER A 77 -0.51 -4.13 2.80
CA SER A 77 -1.13 -5.44 3.05
C SER A 77 -0.23 -6.57 2.58
N ASP A 78 -0.35 -7.71 3.28
CA ASP A 78 0.31 -8.97 2.96
C ASP A 78 -0.56 -10.16 3.41
N ASN A 79 0.01 -11.36 3.45
CA ASN A 79 -0.71 -12.56 3.86
C ASN A 79 -1.28 -12.50 5.29
N ALA A 80 -0.67 -11.72 6.19
CA ALA A 80 -1.08 -11.62 7.60
C ALA A 80 -1.99 -10.42 7.88
N ILE A 81 -1.79 -9.34 7.14
CA ILE A 81 -2.52 -8.07 7.28
C ILE A 81 -3.19 -7.72 5.94
N GLN A 82 -4.49 -7.93 5.83
CA GLN A 82 -5.23 -7.65 4.61
C GLN A 82 -5.79 -6.23 4.55
N LEU A 83 -6.20 -5.68 5.68
CA LEU A 83 -6.80 -4.35 5.78
C LEU A 83 -5.97 -3.45 6.67
N GLY A 84 -5.78 -2.21 6.25
CA GLY A 84 -5.13 -1.18 7.05
C GLY A 84 -6.02 -0.70 8.22
N CYS A 85 -5.39 -0.13 9.25
CA CYS A 85 -6.10 0.37 10.43
C CYS A 85 -7.12 1.48 10.11
N TRP A 86 -6.92 2.23 9.04
CA TRP A 86 -7.79 3.34 8.64
C TRP A 86 -8.96 2.93 7.74
N THR A 87 -8.97 1.68 7.26
CA THR A 87 -10.10 1.11 6.50
C THR A 87 -11.36 1.02 7.38
N TYR A 88 -11.17 0.83 8.68
CA TYR A 88 -12.26 0.85 9.64
C TYR A 88 -12.56 2.29 10.09
N PRO A 89 -13.83 2.71 10.15
CA PRO A 89 -14.19 3.99 10.76
C PRO A 89 -13.63 4.08 12.18
N THR A 90 -12.92 5.14 12.51
CA THR A 90 -12.27 5.34 13.83
C THR A 90 -13.21 5.18 15.01
N ARG A 91 -14.51 5.48 14.83
CA ARG A 91 -15.54 5.26 15.85
C ARG A 91 -15.79 3.77 16.12
N LEU A 92 -15.64 2.92 15.12
CA LEU A 92 -15.85 1.47 15.22
C LEU A 92 -14.64 0.75 15.81
N MET A 93 -13.45 1.30 15.63
CA MET A 93 -12.21 0.73 16.17
C MET A 93 -12.10 0.84 17.70
N ARG A 94 -12.88 1.70 18.34
CA ARG A 94 -12.93 1.80 19.83
C ARG A 94 -13.56 0.59 20.50
N TYR A 95 -14.22 -0.27 19.74
CA TYR A 95 -15.07 -1.36 20.23
C TYR A 95 -14.68 -2.73 19.67
N VAL A 96 -13.39 -2.92 19.38
CA VAL A 96 -12.92 -4.26 19.04
C VAL A 96 -13.01 -5.16 20.27
N ARG A 97 -13.65 -6.30 20.12
CA ARG A 97 -14.02 -7.24 21.20
C ARG A 97 -12.85 -7.70 22.09
N SER A 98 -11.62 -7.52 21.67
CA SER A 98 -10.39 -7.85 22.40
C SER A 98 -9.80 -6.68 23.18
N GLY A 99 -10.49 -5.55 23.34
CA GLY A 99 -9.92 -4.32 23.91
C GLY A 99 -8.90 -3.61 22.98
N ILE A 100 -8.77 -4.10 21.75
CA ILE A 100 -7.88 -3.52 20.74
C ILE A 100 -8.52 -2.24 20.23
N THR A 101 -7.87 -1.10 20.48
CA THR A 101 -8.22 0.20 19.92
C THR A 101 -7.62 0.37 18.52
N ALA A 102 -8.04 1.41 17.77
CA ALA A 102 -7.40 1.80 16.51
C ALA A 102 -5.88 1.93 16.66
N TYR A 103 -5.44 2.55 17.75
CA TYR A 103 -4.03 2.70 18.09
C TYR A 103 -3.32 1.36 18.28
N THR A 104 -3.95 0.40 18.96
CA THR A 104 -3.38 -0.93 19.14
C THR A 104 -3.25 -1.68 17.81
N TYR A 105 -4.23 -1.54 16.90
CA TYR A 105 -4.16 -2.14 15.58
C TYR A 105 -3.05 -1.50 14.72
N GLN A 106 -2.89 -0.20 14.77
CA GLN A 106 -1.76 0.49 14.15
C GLN A 106 -0.43 -0.07 14.66
N ASN A 107 -0.24 -0.19 15.97
CA ASN A 107 0.97 -0.77 16.56
C ASN A 107 1.22 -2.22 16.12
N VAL A 108 0.16 -3.02 15.96
CA VAL A 108 0.28 -4.39 15.43
C VAL A 108 0.80 -4.36 14.00
N ILE A 109 0.28 -3.47 13.14
CA ILE A 109 0.74 -3.32 11.76
C ILE A 109 2.19 -2.83 11.73
N GLU A 110 2.54 -1.80 12.49
CA GLU A 110 3.92 -1.27 12.58
C GLU A 110 4.91 -2.35 13.03
N LYS A 111 4.58 -3.08 14.09
CA LYS A 111 5.41 -4.19 14.56
C LYS A 111 5.55 -5.30 13.52
N HIS A 112 4.47 -5.62 12.81
CA HIS A 112 4.49 -6.61 11.75
C HIS A 112 5.39 -6.16 10.59
N ILE A 113 5.26 -4.93 10.13
CA ILE A 113 6.09 -4.35 9.07
C ILE A 113 7.57 -4.34 9.48
N ASN A 114 7.87 -3.91 10.71
CA ASN A 114 9.23 -3.91 11.23
C ASN A 114 9.84 -5.31 11.24
N ASN A 115 9.07 -6.32 11.62
CA ASN A 115 9.53 -7.71 11.62
C ASN A 115 9.66 -8.30 10.21
N THR A 116 8.86 -7.85 9.25
CA THR A 116 8.82 -8.40 7.89
C THR A 116 9.80 -7.71 6.97
N ILE A 117 9.77 -6.37 6.95
CA ILE A 117 10.60 -5.57 6.03
C ILE A 117 11.98 -5.29 6.63
N PHE A 118 12.05 -4.83 7.88
CA PHE A 118 13.29 -4.36 8.49
C PHE A 118 14.03 -5.42 9.31
N ASN A 119 13.57 -6.68 9.28
CA ASN A 119 14.27 -7.75 10.00
C ASN A 119 15.65 -8.00 9.37
N LYS A 120 16.70 -7.80 10.16
CA LYS A 120 18.09 -7.99 9.73
C LYS A 120 18.44 -9.44 9.34
N LYS A 121 17.65 -10.41 9.82
CA LYS A 121 17.83 -11.85 9.49
C LYS A 121 17.38 -12.21 8.08
N ASN A 122 16.56 -11.38 7.46
CA ASN A 122 16.17 -11.57 6.09
C ASN A 122 17.18 -10.85 5.19
N GLU A 123 17.98 -11.60 4.43
CA GLU A 123 19.01 -11.09 3.51
C GLU A 123 18.43 -10.56 2.20
N ASP A 124 17.15 -10.86 1.88
CA ASP A 124 16.53 -10.38 0.68
C ASP A 124 16.47 -8.84 0.66
N GLU A 125 16.84 -8.25 -0.44
CA GLU A 125 16.87 -6.79 -0.64
C GLU A 125 15.47 -6.17 -0.79
N SER A 126 14.48 -6.99 -1.12
CA SER A 126 13.08 -6.61 -1.21
C SER A 126 12.15 -7.69 -0.67
N VAL A 127 10.95 -7.31 -0.28
CA VAL A 127 9.94 -8.19 0.32
C VAL A 127 8.67 -8.17 -0.51
N ALA A 128 8.14 -9.37 -0.80
CA ALA A 128 6.86 -9.51 -1.50
C ALA A 128 5.69 -9.17 -0.57
N VAL A 129 4.75 -8.38 -1.09
CA VAL A 129 3.55 -7.94 -0.38
C VAL A 129 2.31 -8.04 -1.27
N ASP A 130 1.13 -7.80 -0.71
CA ASP A 130 -0.10 -7.68 -1.51
C ASP A 130 -0.34 -6.23 -1.96
N SER A 131 0.04 -5.26 -1.13
CA SER A 131 0.01 -3.84 -1.45
C SER A 131 1.01 -3.07 -0.58
N ALA A 132 1.68 -2.08 -1.15
CA ALA A 132 2.51 -1.11 -0.43
C ALA A 132 2.78 0.13 -1.28
N PHE A 133 2.96 1.30 -0.63
CA PHE A 133 3.33 2.52 -1.38
C PHE A 133 4.28 3.33 -0.56
N CYS A 134 4.46 3.66 0.47
CA CYS A 134 5.44 4.47 1.25
C CYS A 134 5.86 5.80 0.57
N GLY A 135 4.94 6.43 -0.18
CA GLY A 135 5.13 7.75 -0.78
C GLY A 135 5.78 7.78 -2.16
N PHE A 136 6.46 6.72 -2.56
CA PHE A 136 7.11 6.58 -3.87
C PHE A 136 7.04 5.13 -4.33
N ALA A 137 6.62 4.92 -5.57
CA ALA A 137 6.69 3.61 -6.21
C ALA A 137 6.92 3.71 -7.71
N ILE A 138 7.64 2.72 -8.25
CA ILE A 138 7.85 2.51 -9.68
C ILE A 138 6.94 1.38 -10.13
N TYR A 139 6.34 1.52 -11.28
CA TYR A 139 5.42 0.55 -11.88
C TYR A 139 5.83 0.22 -13.30
N LYS A 140 5.78 -1.06 -13.68
CA LYS A 140 5.86 -1.45 -15.10
C LYS A 140 4.59 -1.03 -15.82
N THR A 141 4.72 -0.17 -16.80
CA THR A 141 3.58 0.41 -17.53
C THR A 141 2.66 -0.68 -18.08
N LYS A 142 3.21 -1.66 -18.80
CA LYS A 142 2.45 -2.75 -19.41
C LYS A 142 1.60 -3.58 -18.43
N VAL A 143 1.98 -3.61 -17.15
CA VAL A 143 1.27 -4.38 -16.11
C VAL A 143 0.19 -3.55 -15.45
N PHE A 144 0.46 -2.26 -15.21
CA PHE A 144 -0.36 -1.43 -14.33
C PHE A 144 -1.27 -0.44 -15.05
N ILE A 145 -0.95 -0.03 -16.28
CA ILE A 145 -1.60 1.10 -16.94
C ILE A 145 -3.12 0.94 -17.14
N ASN A 146 -3.62 -0.30 -17.19
CA ASN A 146 -5.04 -0.62 -17.39
C ASN A 146 -5.80 -0.87 -16.08
N HIS A 147 -5.17 -0.70 -14.92
CA HIS A 147 -5.83 -0.78 -13.62
C HIS A 147 -6.19 0.62 -13.11
N GLU A 148 -7.10 0.68 -12.12
CA GLU A 148 -7.61 1.93 -11.58
C GLU A 148 -7.39 2.02 -10.07
N TYR A 149 -7.16 3.25 -9.61
CA TYR A 149 -7.19 3.58 -8.19
C TYR A 149 -8.63 3.74 -7.71
N LEU A 150 -8.98 3.05 -6.63
CA LEU A 150 -10.30 3.14 -6.01
C LEU A 150 -10.17 3.64 -4.57
N GLY A 151 -10.94 4.66 -4.20
CA GLY A 151 -10.95 5.20 -2.82
C GLY A 151 -11.86 4.42 -1.87
N TYR A 152 -12.22 3.19 -2.18
CA TYR A 152 -13.09 2.32 -1.38
C TYR A 152 -12.65 0.87 -1.48
N LEU A 153 -13.00 0.11 -0.44
CA LEU A 153 -12.77 -1.32 -0.40
C LEU A 153 -13.61 -2.04 -1.46
N ASP A 154 -12.95 -2.81 -2.32
CA ASP A 154 -13.58 -3.77 -3.20
C ASP A 154 -13.27 -5.19 -2.71
N PRO A 155 -14.22 -5.86 -2.02
CA PRO A 155 -14.00 -7.20 -1.47
C PRO A 155 -13.69 -8.25 -2.54
N SER A 156 -14.08 -8.01 -3.79
CA SER A 156 -13.82 -8.94 -4.89
C SER A 156 -12.34 -9.10 -5.23
N LEU A 157 -11.52 -8.09 -4.89
CA LEU A 157 -10.08 -8.09 -5.16
C LEU A 157 -9.28 -8.91 -4.13
N PHE A 158 -9.87 -9.26 -2.99
CA PHE A 158 -9.20 -9.98 -1.92
C PHE A 158 -9.33 -11.50 -2.07
N ASP A 159 -8.34 -12.23 -1.57
CA ASP A 159 -8.54 -13.62 -1.21
C ASP A 159 -9.59 -13.70 -0.10
N LYS A 160 -10.70 -14.38 -0.37
CA LYS A 160 -11.84 -14.48 0.55
C LYS A 160 -11.44 -15.07 1.90
N ASN A 161 -10.59 -16.09 1.90
CA ASN A 161 -10.20 -16.78 3.13
C ASN A 161 -9.30 -15.88 3.99
N LYS A 162 -8.33 -15.21 3.38
CA LYS A 162 -7.45 -14.25 4.06
C LYS A 162 -8.25 -13.07 4.62
N LEU A 163 -9.16 -12.51 3.84
CA LEU A 163 -10.01 -11.42 4.29
C LEU A 163 -10.88 -11.85 5.49
N VAL A 164 -11.49 -13.03 5.44
CA VAL A 164 -12.27 -13.57 6.55
C VAL A 164 -11.40 -13.81 7.79
N GLN A 165 -10.18 -14.33 7.64
CA GLN A 165 -9.24 -14.48 8.74
C GLN A 165 -8.84 -13.14 9.36
N ASN A 166 -8.54 -12.12 8.52
CA ASN A 166 -8.25 -10.78 8.99
C ASN A 166 -9.41 -10.18 9.78
N LEU A 167 -10.64 -10.32 9.28
CA LEU A 167 -11.84 -9.83 9.94
C LEU A 167 -12.16 -10.58 11.24
N ARG A 168 -11.84 -11.87 11.33
CA ARG A 168 -11.95 -12.64 12.59
C ARG A 168 -10.93 -12.19 13.63
N ARG A 169 -9.71 -11.90 13.20
CA ARG A 169 -8.63 -11.42 14.06
C ARG A 169 -8.86 -9.98 14.54
N PHE A 170 -9.37 -9.14 13.66
CA PHE A 170 -9.63 -7.71 13.90
C PHE A 170 -11.08 -7.39 13.49
N PRO A 171 -12.09 -7.86 14.27
CA PRO A 171 -13.47 -7.68 13.89
C PRO A 171 -13.89 -6.21 14.02
N PRO A 172 -14.43 -5.59 12.96
CA PRO A 172 -15.05 -4.28 13.07
C PRO A 172 -16.36 -4.44 13.85
N LEU A 173 -16.48 -3.76 14.96
CA LEU A 173 -17.68 -3.77 15.79
C LEU A 173 -18.31 -2.37 15.84
N GLN A 174 -19.64 -2.34 15.91
CA GLN A 174 -20.39 -1.13 16.24
C GLN A 174 -20.25 -0.80 17.75
N PRO A 175 -20.57 0.44 18.17
CA PRO A 175 -20.52 0.82 19.58
C PRO A 175 -21.30 -0.09 20.54
N ASP A 176 -22.32 -0.76 20.05
CA ASP A 176 -23.14 -1.73 20.79
C ASP A 176 -22.59 -3.17 20.74
N GLY A 177 -21.40 -3.38 20.21
CA GLY A 177 -20.73 -4.67 20.12
C GLY A 177 -21.22 -5.57 18.97
N ARG A 178 -22.16 -5.12 18.14
CA ARG A 178 -22.60 -5.88 16.96
C ARG A 178 -21.58 -5.81 15.84
N PRO A 179 -21.42 -6.86 15.02
CA PRO A 179 -20.57 -6.82 13.85
C PRO A 179 -21.01 -5.72 12.87
N VAL A 180 -20.06 -4.99 12.31
CA VAL A 180 -20.34 -4.05 11.22
C VAL A 180 -20.66 -4.86 9.97
N ASN A 181 -21.76 -4.51 9.32
CA ASN A 181 -22.04 -5.03 7.99
C ASN A 181 -21.11 -4.33 6.97
N ILE A 182 -20.15 -5.08 6.43
CA ILE A 182 -19.16 -4.58 5.47
C ILE A 182 -19.74 -4.48 4.04
N GLN A 183 -21.02 -4.75 3.84
CA GLN A 183 -21.67 -4.61 2.53
C GLN A 183 -21.77 -3.15 2.04
N GLY A 184 -21.49 -2.17 2.89
CA GLY A 184 -21.32 -0.78 2.47
C GLY A 184 -19.93 -0.55 1.85
N LYS A 185 -19.81 0.44 0.97
CA LYS A 185 -18.52 0.91 0.43
C LYS A 185 -17.70 1.54 1.55
N LEU A 186 -16.89 0.76 2.25
CA LEU A 186 -15.91 1.27 3.19
C LEU A 186 -14.83 2.06 2.44
N VAL A 187 -14.39 3.16 3.02
CA VAL A 187 -13.23 3.91 2.52
C VAL A 187 -11.98 3.05 2.72
N ASP A 188 -11.18 2.94 1.69
CA ASP A 188 -9.88 2.24 1.75
C ASP A 188 -8.79 3.05 1.05
N CYS A 189 -7.54 2.68 1.30
CA CYS A 189 -6.40 3.26 0.61
C CYS A 189 -6.50 2.94 -0.89
N GLU A 190 -6.40 3.98 -1.71
CA GLU A 190 -6.55 3.85 -3.16
C GLU A 190 -5.46 2.96 -3.79
N HIS A 191 -4.27 2.89 -3.21
CA HIS A 191 -3.21 1.99 -3.66
C HIS A 191 -3.57 0.52 -3.51
N ARG A 192 -4.32 0.16 -2.47
CA ARG A 192 -4.67 -1.23 -2.21
C ARG A 192 -5.47 -1.83 -3.35
N ALA A 193 -6.54 -1.14 -3.78
CA ALA A 193 -7.36 -1.62 -4.89
C ALA A 193 -6.54 -1.73 -6.19
N PHE A 194 -5.69 -0.74 -6.48
CA PHE A 194 -4.81 -0.72 -7.64
C PHE A 194 -3.84 -1.91 -7.67
N HIS A 195 -3.16 -2.17 -6.56
CA HIS A 195 -2.22 -3.29 -6.45
C HIS A 195 -2.92 -4.66 -6.50
N LEU A 196 -4.02 -4.82 -5.75
CA LEU A 196 -4.75 -6.09 -5.73
C LEU A 196 -5.38 -6.40 -7.09
N ALA A 197 -5.89 -5.41 -7.82
CA ALA A 197 -6.38 -5.59 -9.18
C ALA A 197 -5.26 -6.07 -10.11
N ALA A 198 -4.08 -5.44 -10.06
CA ALA A 198 -2.92 -5.87 -10.84
C ALA A 198 -2.45 -7.27 -10.47
N LYS A 199 -2.43 -7.64 -9.18
CA LYS A 199 -2.14 -9.02 -8.75
C LYS A 199 -3.16 -10.01 -9.30
N LYS A 200 -4.44 -9.69 -9.22
CA LYS A 200 -5.52 -10.61 -9.59
C LYS A 200 -5.63 -10.82 -11.10
N TYR A 201 -5.52 -9.74 -11.88
CA TYR A 201 -5.80 -9.77 -13.31
C TYR A 201 -4.56 -9.80 -14.20
N SER A 202 -3.41 -9.36 -13.68
CA SER A 202 -2.15 -9.28 -14.43
C SER A 202 -1.02 -10.09 -13.77
N ASN A 203 -1.31 -10.84 -12.70
CA ASN A 203 -0.34 -11.62 -11.93
C ASN A 203 0.88 -10.78 -11.48
N ALA A 204 0.64 -9.52 -11.11
CA ALA A 204 1.68 -8.57 -10.75
C ALA A 204 2.40 -8.95 -9.45
N ARG A 205 3.71 -8.76 -9.44
CA ARG A 205 4.57 -8.92 -8.27
C ARG A 205 4.78 -7.56 -7.62
N ILE A 206 4.21 -7.39 -6.44
CA ILE A 206 4.32 -6.16 -5.66
C ILE A 206 5.42 -6.36 -4.63
N MET A 207 6.45 -5.51 -4.67
CA MET A 207 7.62 -5.62 -3.82
C MET A 207 7.87 -4.32 -3.05
N VAL A 208 8.48 -4.45 -1.88
CA VAL A 208 9.01 -3.33 -1.09
C VAL A 208 10.52 -3.49 -0.98
N ALA A 209 11.28 -2.55 -1.53
CA ALA A 209 12.72 -2.47 -1.32
C ALA A 209 13.03 -2.04 0.12
N LYS A 210 14.03 -2.65 0.75
CA LYS A 210 14.50 -2.28 2.10
C LYS A 210 15.37 -1.03 2.09
N ASP A 211 15.96 -0.73 0.96
CA ASP A 211 16.77 0.48 0.78
C ASP A 211 15.91 1.73 0.92
N GLN A 212 16.43 2.72 1.63
CA GLN A 212 15.80 4.02 1.75
C GLN A 212 16.18 4.89 0.55
N LEU A 213 15.22 5.15 -0.35
CA LEU A 213 15.45 5.94 -1.56
C LEU A 213 15.77 7.41 -1.26
N PHE A 214 15.18 7.97 -0.21
CA PHE A 214 15.42 9.35 0.19
C PHE A 214 16.43 9.43 1.33
N GLY A 215 17.31 10.43 1.30
CA GLY A 215 18.27 10.72 2.35
C GLY A 215 17.62 10.95 3.73
N PRO A 216 18.42 11.01 4.81
CA PRO A 216 17.92 11.33 6.13
C PRO A 216 17.28 12.74 6.12
N PHE A 217 16.28 12.93 7.00
CA PHE A 217 15.75 14.26 7.25
C PHE A 217 16.92 15.18 7.65
N GLN A 218 17.19 16.20 6.88
CA GLN A 218 17.98 17.31 7.38
C GLN A 218 17.09 18.05 8.37
N THR A 219 17.32 17.85 9.66
CA THR A 219 16.76 18.69 10.71
C THR A 219 17.43 20.05 10.56
N THR A 220 16.76 21.00 9.93
CA THR A 220 17.10 22.41 10.01
C THR A 220 16.67 22.96 11.36
#